data_2a83e14dece78965efae0641e55492a6
#
_entry.id   2a83e14dece78965efae0641e55492a6
#
_cell.length_a   1.000
_cell.length_b   1.000
_cell.length_c   1.000
_cell.angle_alpha   90.00
_cell.angle_beta   90.00
_cell.angle_gamma   90.00
#
_symmetry.space_group_name_H-M   'P 1'
#
loop_
_entity.id
_entity.type
_entity.pdbx_description
1 polymer ?
#
loop_
_entity_poly.entity_id
_entity_poly.type
_entity_poly.pdbx_seq_one_letter_code
_entity_poly.pdbx_strand_id
1 'polypeptide(L)'
;MKLVIATPLYPPEIGGPATYAKLLEEGLPQKGIEVELVKFSEVRHLPKIIRHYAYYRRILKAARSADAVLALDPVSVGLPAMKAAQSARKPFVVKIVGDYAWEQGQQRFGVSQMLDEFVRTKQTSLFVRILQKIQTRVARSSTRIIVPSEYLKNIVAAWGIPNEKIEVIYNAVILEAPRTVPPTVATLPRPLVVSVGRLVPWKHMDGIIDAVARLRREGGQTSLTIVGDGPEKSRLAAHAEKKLGSDYIFTGALSHADTLAVMKSADAFVLNSSYEGLSHLLIEALTLGVPIIATRVGGNPEVITVEQDGLLVSEGDTPALARALARMLVDTELRARLGARAKESAKRFSTEAMLSAVSQLMLDVVRPTH
;
A
#
# COMPACT_ATOMS: atom_id res chain seq x y z
N MET A 1 22.33 11.09 -15.91
CA MET A 1 20.96 11.61 -16.00
C MET A 1 20.60 12.26 -14.68
N LYS A 2 19.95 13.44 -14.70
CA LYS A 2 19.45 14.10 -13.49
C LYS A 2 17.92 14.06 -13.42
N LEU A 3 17.36 13.56 -12.31
CA LEU A 3 15.93 13.38 -12.07
C LEU A 3 15.46 14.26 -10.92
N VAL A 4 14.43 15.09 -11.14
CA VAL A 4 13.72 15.79 -10.07
C VAL A 4 12.57 14.92 -9.60
N ILE A 5 12.50 14.66 -8.29
CA ILE A 5 11.41 13.92 -7.65
C ILE A 5 10.59 14.84 -6.77
N ALA A 6 9.32 15.06 -7.13
CA ALA A 6 8.34 15.78 -6.33
C ALA A 6 7.59 14.81 -5.42
N THR A 7 7.79 14.94 -4.09
CA THR A 7 7.20 14.01 -3.11
C THR A 7 6.26 14.71 -2.13
N PRO A 8 5.06 14.12 -1.84
CA PRO A 8 4.12 14.64 -0.85
C PRO A 8 4.59 14.42 0.59
N LEU A 9 5.37 13.35 0.84
CA LEU A 9 5.89 12.94 2.15
C LEU A 9 7.35 12.53 2.01
N TYR A 10 8.12 12.77 3.08
CA TYR A 10 9.50 12.32 3.21
C TYR A 10 9.83 12.13 4.70
N PRO A 11 10.71 11.18 5.10
CA PRO A 11 11.09 11.00 6.50
C PRO A 11 11.52 12.32 7.18
N PRO A 12 11.10 12.56 8.46
CA PRO A 12 10.51 11.60 9.41
C PRO A 12 9.00 11.38 9.26
N GLU A 13 8.34 11.93 8.23
CA GLU A 13 6.93 11.67 7.97
C GLU A 13 6.72 10.20 7.60
N ILE A 14 5.67 9.58 8.17
CA ILE A 14 5.36 8.15 7.99
C ILE A 14 4.40 7.96 6.82
N GLY A 15 4.67 6.97 5.96
CA GLY A 15 3.77 6.58 4.88
C GLY A 15 4.50 6.01 3.66
N GLY A 16 3.80 5.23 2.85
CA GLY A 16 4.35 4.60 1.65
C GLY A 16 5.11 5.55 0.70
N PRO A 17 4.58 6.76 0.41
CA PRO A 17 5.32 7.73 -0.40
C PRO A 17 6.63 8.20 0.21
N ALA A 18 6.72 8.30 1.55
CA ALA A 18 7.95 8.71 2.24
C ALA A 18 9.05 7.64 2.09
N THR A 19 8.70 6.38 2.37
CA THR A 19 9.62 5.24 2.20
C THR A 19 10.05 5.10 0.74
N TYR A 20 9.11 5.22 -0.20
CA TYR A 20 9.41 5.12 -1.63
C TYR A 20 10.35 6.23 -2.11
N ALA A 21 10.11 7.49 -1.69
CA ALA A 21 10.97 8.62 -2.03
C ALA A 21 12.40 8.43 -1.51
N LYS A 22 12.55 7.94 -0.28
CA LYS A 22 13.84 7.62 0.33
C LYS A 22 14.58 6.52 -0.44
N LEU A 23 13.89 5.44 -0.80
CA LEU A 23 14.47 4.37 -1.61
C LEU A 23 14.99 4.86 -2.96
N LEU A 24 14.26 5.74 -3.63
CA LEU A 24 14.70 6.32 -4.90
C LEU A 24 15.90 7.24 -4.72
N GLU A 25 15.91 8.08 -3.67
CA GLU A 25 17.03 8.98 -3.38
C GLU A 25 18.34 8.23 -3.11
N GLU A 26 18.27 7.14 -2.33
CA GLU A 26 19.45 6.35 -1.95
C GLU A 26 19.90 5.37 -3.05
N GLY A 27 18.94 4.82 -3.82
CA GLY A 27 19.23 3.73 -4.76
C GLY A 27 19.48 4.16 -6.20
N LEU A 28 18.81 5.20 -6.71
CA LEU A 28 18.98 5.61 -8.11
C LEU A 28 20.37 6.16 -8.43
N PRO A 29 21.10 6.83 -7.51
CA PRO A 29 22.50 7.22 -7.78
C PRO A 29 23.40 6.03 -8.11
N GLN A 30 23.19 4.87 -7.51
CA GLN A 30 23.90 3.63 -7.81
C GLN A 30 23.58 3.08 -9.23
N LYS A 31 22.50 3.54 -9.84
CA LYS A 31 22.10 3.25 -11.22
C LYS A 31 22.49 4.37 -12.21
N GLY A 32 23.31 5.34 -11.80
CA GLY A 32 23.76 6.44 -12.65
C GLY A 32 22.73 7.57 -12.84
N ILE A 33 21.74 7.67 -11.96
CA ILE A 33 20.71 8.72 -11.98
C ILE A 33 20.89 9.64 -10.75
N GLU A 34 21.35 10.87 -10.97
CA GLU A 34 21.38 11.91 -9.94
C GLU A 34 19.94 12.30 -9.54
N VAL A 35 19.64 12.34 -8.26
CA VAL A 35 18.30 12.65 -7.73
C VAL A 35 18.31 13.99 -7.01
N GLU A 36 17.39 14.89 -7.40
CA GLU A 36 17.08 16.10 -6.66
C GLU A 36 15.65 16.02 -6.12
N LEU A 37 15.52 15.90 -4.77
CA LEU A 37 14.21 15.84 -4.12
C LEU A 37 13.65 17.25 -3.87
N VAL A 38 12.36 17.42 -4.23
CA VAL A 38 11.57 18.59 -3.85
C VAL A 38 10.43 18.13 -2.93
N LYS A 39 10.53 18.47 -1.64
CA LYS A 39 9.64 17.99 -0.58
C LYS A 39 8.49 18.96 -0.36
N PHE A 40 7.25 18.47 -0.34
CA PHE A 40 6.08 19.31 -0.11
C PHE A 40 6.01 19.86 1.33
N SER A 41 6.63 19.16 2.30
CA SER A 41 6.76 19.63 3.69
C SER A 41 7.39 21.03 3.80
N GLU A 42 8.33 21.37 2.91
CA GLU A 42 9.03 22.66 2.91
C GLU A 42 8.12 23.88 2.64
N VAL A 43 6.93 23.65 2.08
CA VAL A 43 5.96 24.70 1.77
C VAL A 43 4.63 24.53 2.51
N ARG A 44 4.48 23.47 3.32
CA ARG A 44 3.23 23.10 3.98
C ARG A 44 2.72 24.18 4.96
N HIS A 45 3.63 24.94 5.55
CA HIS A 45 3.33 26.04 6.45
C HIS A 45 2.61 27.21 5.76
N LEU A 46 2.68 27.33 4.44
CA LEU A 46 2.04 28.39 3.66
C LEU A 46 0.54 28.14 3.46
N PRO A 47 -0.28 29.19 3.27
CA PRO A 47 -1.70 29.05 2.89
C PRO A 47 -1.89 28.20 1.63
N LYS A 48 -3.03 27.49 1.54
CA LYS A 48 -3.27 26.43 0.53
C LYS A 48 -2.92 26.83 -0.92
N ILE A 49 -3.33 28.02 -1.36
CA ILE A 49 -3.07 28.48 -2.75
C ILE A 49 -1.58 28.82 -2.91
N ILE A 50 -1.03 29.59 -1.97
CA ILE A 50 0.36 30.06 -2.00
C ILE A 50 1.34 28.90 -1.97
N ARG A 51 1.11 27.87 -1.14
CA ARG A 51 2.00 26.72 -1.04
C ARG A 51 2.11 25.91 -2.34
N HIS A 52 1.00 25.73 -3.09
CA HIS A 52 1.07 25.03 -4.38
C HIS A 52 1.81 25.85 -5.43
N TYR A 53 1.69 27.17 -5.43
CA TYR A 53 2.47 28.05 -6.31
C TYR A 53 3.96 28.06 -5.90
N ALA A 54 4.25 28.17 -4.60
CA ALA A 54 5.63 28.11 -4.10
C ALA A 54 6.28 26.78 -4.43
N TYR A 55 5.54 25.67 -4.29
CA TYR A 55 5.99 24.33 -4.65
C TYR A 55 6.27 24.21 -6.16
N TYR A 56 5.37 24.69 -7.00
CA TYR A 56 5.59 24.78 -8.44
C TYR A 56 6.89 25.52 -8.79
N ARG A 57 7.15 26.68 -8.15
CA ARG A 57 8.37 27.47 -8.40
C ARG A 57 9.65 26.72 -8.01
N ARG A 58 9.61 25.97 -6.92
CA ARG A 58 10.75 25.13 -6.50
C ARG A 58 11.02 24.01 -7.49
N ILE A 59 9.98 23.28 -7.90
CA ILE A 59 10.13 22.22 -8.91
C ILE A 59 10.61 22.81 -10.22
N LEU A 60 10.08 23.94 -10.66
CA LEU A 60 10.51 24.59 -11.91
C LEU A 60 11.99 24.99 -11.87
N LYS A 61 12.47 25.48 -10.73
CA LYS A 61 13.89 25.82 -10.56
C LYS A 61 14.76 24.57 -10.75
N ALA A 62 14.43 23.47 -10.08
CA ALA A 62 15.14 22.19 -10.18
C ALA A 62 15.03 21.59 -11.60
N ALA A 63 13.83 21.60 -12.18
CA ALA A 63 13.56 21.00 -13.50
C ALA A 63 14.34 21.65 -14.67
N ARG A 64 14.74 22.91 -14.53
CA ARG A 64 15.53 23.60 -15.58
C ARG A 64 16.88 22.92 -15.86
N SER A 65 17.51 22.36 -14.83
CA SER A 65 18.80 21.65 -14.93
C SER A 65 18.65 20.13 -14.94
N ALA A 66 17.44 19.60 -14.87
CA ALA A 66 17.17 18.16 -14.87
C ALA A 66 16.81 17.64 -16.26
N ASP A 67 16.85 16.32 -16.43
CA ASP A 67 16.45 15.62 -17.67
C ASP A 67 14.98 15.22 -17.66
N ALA A 68 14.41 14.93 -16.45
CA ALA A 68 13.00 14.56 -16.28
C ALA A 68 12.49 14.95 -14.91
N VAL A 69 11.14 14.92 -14.75
CA VAL A 69 10.43 15.15 -13.48
C VAL A 69 9.54 13.95 -13.19
N LEU A 70 9.66 13.40 -11.97
CA LEU A 70 8.81 12.35 -11.41
C LEU A 70 7.99 12.92 -10.24
N ALA A 71 6.65 12.76 -10.26
CA ALA A 71 5.78 13.08 -9.15
C ALA A 71 5.26 11.80 -8.48
N LEU A 72 5.25 11.76 -7.15
CA LEU A 72 4.83 10.57 -6.38
C LEU A 72 3.36 10.60 -5.92
N ASP A 73 2.55 11.48 -6.52
CA ASP A 73 1.10 11.62 -6.27
C ASP A 73 0.48 12.40 -7.43
N PRO A 74 -0.72 12.05 -7.92
CA PRO A 74 -1.30 12.73 -9.09
C PRO A 74 -1.93 14.09 -8.79
N VAL A 75 -2.25 14.43 -7.55
CA VAL A 75 -3.02 15.65 -7.22
C VAL A 75 -2.22 16.65 -6.43
N SER A 76 -1.76 16.28 -5.22
CA SER A 76 -1.14 17.24 -4.29
C SER A 76 0.21 17.76 -4.80
N VAL A 77 1.05 16.88 -5.32
CA VAL A 77 2.34 17.23 -5.92
C VAL A 77 2.34 17.10 -7.45
N GLY A 78 1.49 16.24 -8.01
CA GLY A 78 1.44 15.95 -9.45
C GLY A 78 1.03 17.16 -10.28
N LEU A 79 -0.01 17.91 -9.87
CA LEU A 79 -0.45 19.09 -10.62
C LEU A 79 0.63 20.19 -10.71
N PRO A 80 1.27 20.63 -9.61
CA PRO A 80 2.38 21.58 -9.70
C PRO A 80 3.61 21.01 -10.42
N ALA A 81 3.93 19.71 -10.26
CA ALA A 81 5.06 19.08 -10.97
C ALA A 81 4.82 18.99 -12.47
N MET A 82 3.62 18.59 -12.90
CA MET A 82 3.22 18.61 -14.31
C MET A 82 3.43 20.00 -14.94
N LYS A 83 2.91 21.06 -14.29
CA LYS A 83 3.07 22.43 -14.78
C LYS A 83 4.53 22.87 -14.85
N ALA A 84 5.34 22.49 -13.86
CA ALA A 84 6.75 22.80 -13.81
C ALA A 84 7.53 22.09 -14.95
N ALA A 85 7.26 20.80 -15.17
CA ALA A 85 7.85 20.03 -16.24
C ALA A 85 7.51 20.60 -17.62
N GLN A 86 6.24 20.96 -17.86
CA GLN A 86 5.79 21.62 -19.10
C GLN A 86 6.49 22.96 -19.31
N SER A 87 6.60 23.81 -18.26
CA SER A 87 7.29 25.10 -18.35
C SER A 87 8.80 24.95 -18.59
N ALA A 88 9.41 23.88 -18.10
CA ALA A 88 10.81 23.54 -18.34
C ALA A 88 11.05 22.73 -19.63
N ARG A 89 9.98 22.33 -20.34
CA ARG A 89 10.01 21.44 -21.50
C ARG A 89 10.71 20.11 -21.22
N LYS A 90 10.39 19.50 -20.07
CA LYS A 90 10.97 18.21 -19.64
C LYS A 90 9.93 17.11 -19.63
N PRO A 91 10.31 15.88 -19.93
CA PRO A 91 9.46 14.71 -19.75
C PRO A 91 8.91 14.65 -18.31
N PHE A 92 7.65 14.26 -18.20
CA PHE A 92 6.95 14.15 -16.91
C PHE A 92 6.43 12.75 -16.69
N VAL A 93 6.80 12.15 -15.57
CA VAL A 93 6.31 10.85 -15.10
C VAL A 93 5.54 11.05 -13.80
N VAL A 94 4.45 10.31 -13.62
CA VAL A 94 3.68 10.32 -12.37
C VAL A 94 3.53 8.92 -11.82
N LYS A 95 3.75 8.75 -10.52
CA LYS A 95 3.40 7.52 -9.79
C LYS A 95 2.01 7.66 -9.18
N ILE A 96 1.15 6.66 -9.43
CA ILE A 96 -0.22 6.60 -8.94
C ILE A 96 -0.36 5.31 -8.12
N VAL A 97 -0.58 5.46 -6.82
CA VAL A 97 -0.66 4.33 -5.85
C VAL A 97 -2.08 4.06 -5.36
N GLY A 98 -3.05 4.85 -5.81
CA GLY A 98 -4.47 4.75 -5.49
C GLY A 98 -5.28 5.79 -6.27
N ASP A 99 -6.61 5.76 -6.17
CA ASP A 99 -7.47 6.80 -6.70
C ASP A 99 -7.67 7.91 -5.65
N TYR A 100 -6.95 9.02 -5.84
CA TYR A 100 -6.97 10.14 -4.90
C TYR A 100 -8.37 10.73 -4.69
N ALA A 101 -9.17 10.81 -5.75
CA ALA A 101 -10.53 11.33 -5.67
C ALA A 101 -11.44 10.42 -4.85
N TRP A 102 -11.29 9.10 -4.99
CA TRP A 102 -12.00 8.11 -4.19
C TRP A 102 -11.59 8.17 -2.71
N GLU A 103 -10.29 8.16 -2.41
CA GLU A 103 -9.79 8.22 -1.05
C GLU A 103 -10.28 9.48 -0.31
N GLN A 104 -10.22 10.66 -0.96
CA GLN A 104 -10.74 11.89 -0.38
C GLN A 104 -12.27 11.88 -0.32
N GLY A 105 -12.92 11.25 -1.30
CA GLY A 105 -14.36 11.04 -1.34
C GLY A 105 -14.86 10.25 -0.13
N GLN A 106 -14.22 9.14 0.17
CA GLN A 106 -14.50 8.30 1.34
C GLN A 106 -14.27 9.06 2.66
N GLN A 107 -13.13 9.74 2.77
CA GLN A 107 -12.73 10.37 4.03
C GLN A 107 -13.51 11.66 4.36
N ARG A 108 -14.00 12.40 3.35
CA ARG A 108 -14.47 13.78 3.54
C ARG A 108 -15.78 14.13 2.83
N PHE A 109 -16.21 13.36 1.86
CA PHE A 109 -17.33 13.72 0.99
C PHE A 109 -18.42 12.65 0.91
N GLY A 110 -18.43 11.69 1.84
CA GLY A 110 -19.48 10.70 2.00
C GLY A 110 -19.60 9.68 0.86
N VAL A 111 -18.53 9.46 0.09
CA VAL A 111 -18.50 8.37 -0.90
C VAL A 111 -18.48 7.04 -0.15
N SER A 112 -19.45 6.17 -0.41
CA SER A 112 -19.57 4.83 0.19
C SER A 112 -19.23 3.70 -0.78
N GLN A 113 -19.18 4.00 -2.08
CA GLN A 113 -18.90 3.03 -3.13
C GLN A 113 -17.48 2.48 -3.03
N MET A 114 -17.31 1.20 -3.35
CA MET A 114 -15.99 0.60 -3.54
C MET A 114 -15.31 1.17 -4.79
N LEU A 115 -13.98 1.08 -4.89
CA LEU A 115 -13.23 1.73 -5.94
C LEU A 115 -13.64 1.29 -7.35
N ASP A 116 -13.89 -0.01 -7.56
CA ASP A 116 -14.29 -0.55 -8.85
C ASP A 116 -15.66 -0.01 -9.34
N GLU A 117 -16.59 0.23 -8.42
CA GLU A 117 -17.87 0.87 -8.71
C GLU A 117 -17.70 2.38 -8.92
N PHE A 118 -16.90 3.02 -8.05
CA PHE A 118 -16.65 4.45 -8.09
C PHE A 118 -16.08 4.92 -9.43
N VAL A 119 -15.14 4.20 -10.03
CA VAL A 119 -14.54 4.59 -11.33
C VAL A 119 -15.50 4.46 -12.50
N ARG A 120 -16.56 3.63 -12.37
CA ARG A 120 -17.58 3.39 -13.40
C ARG A 120 -18.80 4.30 -13.25
N THR A 121 -19.00 4.93 -12.09
CA THR A 121 -20.20 5.72 -11.79
C THR A 121 -19.89 7.21 -11.81
N LYS A 122 -20.90 7.99 -12.27
CA LYS A 122 -20.80 9.45 -12.25
C LYS A 122 -20.97 9.97 -10.82
N GLN A 123 -19.98 10.62 -10.30
CA GLN A 123 -20.00 11.17 -8.94
C GLN A 123 -20.91 12.40 -8.84
N THR A 124 -21.68 12.50 -7.77
CA THR A 124 -22.57 13.62 -7.49
C THR A 124 -21.84 14.80 -6.85
N SER A 125 -20.84 14.55 -5.99
CA SER A 125 -20.06 15.59 -5.33
C SER A 125 -19.21 16.39 -6.30
N LEU A 126 -19.39 17.71 -6.33
CA LEU A 126 -18.61 18.63 -7.16
C LEU A 126 -17.11 18.56 -6.84
N PHE A 127 -16.76 18.48 -5.55
CA PHE A 127 -15.37 18.40 -5.12
C PHE A 127 -14.69 17.10 -5.59
N VAL A 128 -15.37 15.97 -5.46
CA VAL A 128 -14.88 14.68 -5.98
C VAL A 128 -14.66 14.74 -7.48
N ARG A 129 -15.61 15.33 -8.24
CA ARG A 129 -15.47 15.52 -9.70
C ARG A 129 -14.29 16.42 -10.08
N ILE A 130 -14.02 17.45 -9.28
CA ILE A 130 -12.83 18.31 -9.49
C ILE A 130 -11.55 17.50 -9.29
N LEU A 131 -11.47 16.70 -8.22
CA LEU A 131 -10.32 15.83 -7.96
C LEU A 131 -10.12 14.78 -9.07
N GLN A 132 -11.22 14.14 -9.53
CA GLN A 132 -11.18 13.23 -10.69
C GLN A 132 -10.63 13.92 -11.94
N LYS A 133 -11.09 15.16 -12.24
CA LYS A 133 -10.57 15.94 -13.39
C LYS A 133 -9.08 16.26 -13.26
N ILE A 134 -8.64 16.61 -12.04
CA ILE A 134 -7.21 16.93 -11.80
C ILE A 134 -6.34 15.69 -11.99
N GLN A 135 -6.67 14.57 -11.30
CA GLN A 135 -5.86 13.35 -11.42
C GLN A 135 -5.82 12.82 -12.85
N THR A 136 -6.97 12.82 -13.56
CA THR A 136 -7.03 12.41 -14.96
C THR A 136 -6.22 13.34 -15.87
N ARG A 137 -6.28 14.67 -15.66
CA ARG A 137 -5.48 15.64 -16.43
C ARG A 137 -3.99 15.42 -16.23
N VAL A 138 -3.54 15.20 -15.01
CA VAL A 138 -2.13 14.93 -14.68
C VAL A 138 -1.69 13.62 -15.35
N ALA A 139 -2.48 12.55 -15.21
CA ALA A 139 -2.20 11.28 -15.85
C ALA A 139 -2.12 11.37 -17.38
N ARG A 140 -3.08 12.06 -18.03
CA ARG A 140 -3.06 12.26 -19.49
C ARG A 140 -1.84 13.04 -19.98
N SER A 141 -1.38 14.01 -19.19
CA SER A 141 -0.25 14.88 -19.54
C SER A 141 1.10 14.24 -19.27
N SER A 142 1.16 13.09 -18.58
CA SER A 142 2.41 12.38 -18.34
C SER A 142 2.90 11.63 -19.56
N THR A 143 4.22 11.51 -19.69
CA THR A 143 4.88 10.66 -20.69
C THR A 143 4.69 9.19 -20.37
N ARG A 144 4.84 8.84 -19.09
CA ARG A 144 4.59 7.50 -18.52
C ARG A 144 3.94 7.64 -17.15
N ILE A 145 3.25 6.58 -16.73
CA ILE A 145 2.60 6.46 -15.43
C ILE A 145 3.14 5.20 -14.77
N ILE A 146 3.57 5.30 -13.54
CA ILE A 146 3.96 4.15 -12.73
C ILE A 146 2.81 3.81 -11.79
N VAL A 147 2.39 2.55 -11.79
CA VAL A 147 1.43 2.00 -10.83
C VAL A 147 2.04 0.78 -10.13
N PRO A 148 1.66 0.48 -8.87
CA PRO A 148 2.25 -0.62 -8.12
C PRO A 148 1.61 -1.98 -8.38
N SER A 149 0.58 -2.08 -9.24
CA SER A 149 -0.14 -3.34 -9.51
C SER A 149 -0.90 -3.30 -10.84
N GLU A 150 -1.17 -4.46 -11.43
CA GLU A 150 -2.05 -4.60 -12.60
C GLU A 150 -3.48 -4.17 -12.25
N TYR A 151 -3.93 -4.43 -11.01
CA TYR A 151 -5.21 -3.91 -10.52
C TYR A 151 -5.28 -2.38 -10.66
N LEU A 152 -4.29 -1.65 -10.17
CA LEU A 152 -4.26 -0.19 -10.29
C LEU A 152 -4.03 0.29 -11.73
N LYS A 153 -3.35 -0.48 -12.57
CA LYS A 153 -3.29 -0.22 -14.01
C LYS A 153 -4.68 -0.20 -14.62
N ASN A 154 -5.52 -1.19 -14.31
CA ASN A 154 -6.90 -1.25 -14.77
C ASN A 154 -7.74 -0.07 -14.26
N ILE A 155 -7.56 0.34 -13.00
CA ILE A 155 -8.22 1.53 -12.44
C ILE A 155 -7.81 2.80 -13.20
N VAL A 156 -6.52 3.00 -13.46
CA VAL A 156 -6.03 4.18 -14.19
C VAL A 156 -6.46 4.15 -15.66
N ALA A 157 -6.48 2.98 -16.28
CA ALA A 157 -7.02 2.79 -17.65
C ALA A 157 -8.52 3.18 -17.72
N ALA A 158 -9.30 2.87 -16.69
CA ALA A 158 -10.71 3.28 -16.60
C ALA A 158 -10.91 4.81 -16.54
N TRP A 159 -9.87 5.60 -16.23
CA TRP A 159 -9.92 7.06 -16.37
C TRP A 159 -9.79 7.53 -17.83
N GLY A 160 -9.69 6.60 -18.79
CA GLY A 160 -9.48 6.86 -20.21
C GLY A 160 -8.00 7.18 -20.54
N ILE A 161 -7.09 6.53 -19.85
CA ILE A 161 -5.64 6.60 -20.11
C ILE A 161 -5.23 5.38 -20.94
N PRO A 162 -4.47 5.56 -22.04
CA PRO A 162 -3.98 4.45 -22.86
C PRO A 162 -3.06 3.51 -22.07
N ASN A 163 -3.24 2.20 -22.24
CA ASN A 163 -2.49 1.17 -21.49
C ASN A 163 -0.97 1.24 -21.72
N GLU A 164 -0.54 1.65 -22.90
CA GLU A 164 0.87 1.82 -23.28
C GLU A 164 1.59 2.92 -22.51
N LYS A 165 0.85 3.82 -21.87
CA LYS A 165 1.42 4.82 -20.96
C LYS A 165 1.60 4.32 -19.54
N ILE A 166 0.97 3.19 -19.17
CA ILE A 166 0.88 2.73 -17.77
C ILE A 166 1.82 1.54 -17.58
N GLU A 167 2.85 1.76 -16.76
CA GLU A 167 3.85 0.75 -16.41
C GLU A 167 3.61 0.24 -15.00
N VAL A 168 3.59 -1.09 -14.84
CA VAL A 168 3.48 -1.73 -13.53
C VAL A 168 4.88 -1.93 -12.96
N ILE A 169 5.18 -1.22 -11.89
CA ILE A 169 6.41 -1.39 -11.11
C ILE A 169 6.01 -1.61 -9.66
N TYR A 170 6.12 -2.85 -9.20
CA TYR A 170 5.78 -3.23 -7.83
C TYR A 170 6.56 -2.42 -6.81
N ASN A 171 5.90 -2.05 -5.71
CA ASN A 171 6.59 -1.43 -4.60
C ASN A 171 7.47 -2.46 -3.89
N ALA A 172 8.65 -2.02 -3.46
CA ALA A 172 9.47 -2.76 -2.54
C ALA A 172 9.13 -2.42 -1.08
N VAL A 173 9.43 -3.33 -0.18
CA VAL A 173 9.40 -3.09 1.27
C VAL A 173 10.82 -3.19 1.83
N ILE A 174 11.12 -2.33 2.81
CA ILE A 174 12.33 -2.47 3.61
C ILE A 174 11.92 -3.08 4.93
N LEU A 175 12.42 -4.26 5.24
CA LEU A 175 12.22 -4.83 6.55
C LEU A 175 13.27 -4.29 7.52
N GLU A 176 12.82 -3.64 8.59
CA GLU A 176 13.65 -3.47 9.77
C GLU A 176 13.88 -4.84 10.42
N ALA A 177 14.99 -5.01 11.12
CA ALA A 177 15.20 -6.22 11.90
C ALA A 177 14.08 -6.32 12.96
N PRO A 178 13.32 -7.44 12.99
CA PRO A 178 12.27 -7.63 13.97
C PRO A 178 12.87 -7.54 15.39
N ARG A 179 12.23 -6.78 16.25
CA ARG A 179 12.59 -6.69 17.67
C ARG A 179 12.00 -7.85 18.48
N THR A 180 11.92 -7.70 19.78
CA THR A 180 11.30 -8.68 20.66
C THR A 180 9.79 -8.55 20.61
N VAL A 181 9.10 -9.69 20.55
CA VAL A 181 7.63 -9.74 20.66
C VAL A 181 7.21 -9.15 22.01
N PRO A 182 6.25 -8.22 22.06
CA PRO A 182 5.75 -7.68 23.32
C PRO A 182 5.33 -8.79 24.29
N PRO A 183 5.69 -8.70 25.59
CA PRO A 183 5.38 -9.74 26.57
C PRO A 183 3.90 -10.12 26.59
N THR A 184 2.99 -9.16 26.45
CA THR A 184 1.55 -9.39 26.41
C THR A 184 1.12 -10.30 25.25
N VAL A 185 1.79 -10.22 24.10
CA VAL A 185 1.54 -11.11 22.95
C VAL A 185 2.24 -12.45 23.15
N ALA A 186 3.46 -12.44 23.70
CA ALA A 186 4.26 -13.64 23.89
C ALA A 186 3.61 -14.65 24.89
N THR A 187 2.78 -14.17 25.81
CA THR A 187 2.08 -14.99 26.82
C THR A 187 0.76 -15.58 26.31
N LEU A 188 0.29 -15.21 25.12
CA LEU A 188 -0.94 -15.76 24.55
C LEU A 188 -0.78 -17.26 24.22
N PRO A 189 -1.83 -18.07 24.48
CA PRO A 189 -1.85 -19.46 24.04
C PRO A 189 -1.65 -19.62 22.54
N ARG A 190 -1.08 -20.75 22.14
CA ARG A 190 -0.90 -21.12 20.72
C ARG A 190 -2.03 -22.06 20.27
N PRO A 191 -2.37 -22.05 18.97
CA PRO A 191 -1.80 -21.23 17.89
C PRO A 191 -2.25 -19.76 17.92
N LEU A 192 -1.43 -18.86 17.33
CA LEU A 192 -1.64 -17.41 17.30
C LEU A 192 -2.01 -16.90 15.90
N VAL A 193 -3.18 -16.29 15.79
CA VAL A 193 -3.59 -15.52 14.61
C VAL A 193 -3.21 -14.06 14.81
N VAL A 194 -2.58 -13.45 13.80
CA VAL A 194 -2.19 -12.03 13.81
C VAL A 194 -2.83 -11.31 12.64
N SER A 195 -3.36 -10.12 12.89
CA SER A 195 -3.75 -9.16 11.86
C SER A 195 -3.17 -7.79 12.17
N VAL A 196 -2.77 -7.07 11.12
CA VAL A 196 -2.14 -5.75 11.23
C VAL A 196 -2.86 -4.77 10.32
N GLY A 197 -3.09 -3.56 10.81
CA GLY A 197 -3.60 -2.49 9.98
C GLY A 197 -4.31 -1.38 10.74
N ARG A 198 -4.59 -0.29 10.04
CA ARG A 198 -5.44 0.77 10.59
C ARG A 198 -6.85 0.22 10.86
N LEU A 199 -7.41 0.51 12.02
CA LEU A 199 -8.74 0.03 12.41
C LEU A 199 -9.82 0.90 11.77
N VAL A 200 -10.14 0.58 10.52
CA VAL A 200 -11.12 1.26 9.66
C VAL A 200 -12.07 0.24 9.04
N PRO A 201 -13.29 0.60 8.63
CA PRO A 201 -14.31 -0.35 8.16
C PRO A 201 -13.84 -1.32 7.09
N TRP A 202 -13.12 -0.84 6.07
CA TRP A 202 -12.69 -1.67 4.93
C TRP A 202 -11.54 -2.66 5.23
N LYS A 203 -11.03 -2.68 6.48
CA LYS A 203 -10.08 -3.72 6.94
C LYS A 203 -10.79 -4.94 7.52
N HIS A 204 -12.09 -4.86 7.76
CA HIS A 204 -12.95 -5.96 8.23
C HIS A 204 -12.35 -6.81 9.35
N MET A 205 -11.81 -6.13 10.38
CA MET A 205 -11.25 -6.81 11.57
C MET A 205 -12.31 -7.58 12.34
N ASP A 206 -13.58 -7.16 12.28
CA ASP A 206 -14.73 -7.87 12.82
C ASP A 206 -14.91 -9.26 12.17
N GLY A 207 -14.73 -9.37 10.86
CA GLY A 207 -14.78 -10.67 10.18
C GLY A 207 -13.69 -11.64 10.65
N ILE A 208 -12.51 -11.12 11.04
CA ILE A 208 -11.43 -11.94 11.63
C ILE A 208 -11.84 -12.42 13.03
N ILE A 209 -12.39 -11.53 13.86
CA ILE A 209 -12.90 -11.86 15.19
C ILE A 209 -13.98 -12.94 15.09
N ASP A 210 -14.93 -12.80 14.17
CA ASP A 210 -16.00 -13.77 13.96
C ASP A 210 -15.48 -15.12 13.44
N ALA A 211 -14.47 -15.13 12.57
CA ALA A 211 -13.84 -16.36 12.08
C ALA A 211 -13.11 -17.12 13.20
N VAL A 212 -12.37 -16.41 14.05
CA VAL A 212 -11.70 -16.98 15.24
C VAL A 212 -12.75 -17.49 16.25
N ALA A 213 -13.81 -16.74 16.51
CA ALA A 213 -14.89 -17.17 17.39
C ALA A 213 -15.60 -18.42 16.87
N ARG A 214 -15.77 -18.53 15.56
CA ARG A 214 -16.32 -19.74 14.94
C ARG A 214 -15.40 -20.94 15.14
N LEU A 215 -14.10 -20.78 14.88
CA LEU A 215 -13.11 -21.83 15.07
C LEU A 215 -13.11 -22.37 16.50
N ARG A 216 -13.17 -21.47 17.52
CA ARG A 216 -13.23 -21.86 18.92
C ARG A 216 -14.50 -22.64 19.27
N ARG A 217 -15.65 -22.25 18.74
CA ARG A 217 -16.92 -22.98 18.92
C ARG A 217 -16.88 -24.40 18.32
N GLU A 218 -16.09 -24.60 17.28
CA GLU A 218 -15.86 -25.89 16.64
C GLU A 218 -14.77 -26.72 17.36
N GLY A 219 -14.31 -26.29 18.56
CA GLY A 219 -13.35 -26.99 19.40
C GLY A 219 -11.87 -26.63 19.16
N GLY A 220 -11.58 -25.72 18.26
CA GLY A 220 -10.22 -25.23 18.03
C GLY A 220 -9.78 -24.24 19.11
N GLN A 221 -8.57 -24.41 19.64
CA GLN A 221 -7.93 -23.41 20.50
C GLN A 221 -7.11 -22.47 19.61
N THR A 222 -7.26 -21.17 19.79
CA THR A 222 -6.46 -20.17 19.08
C THR A 222 -6.56 -18.81 19.75
N SER A 223 -5.49 -18.03 19.72
CA SER A 223 -5.46 -16.64 20.19
C SER A 223 -5.44 -15.67 19.02
N LEU A 224 -5.87 -14.44 19.28
CA LEU A 224 -5.91 -13.37 18.28
C LEU A 224 -5.12 -12.14 18.74
N THR A 225 -4.21 -11.65 17.92
CA THR A 225 -3.58 -10.33 18.10
C THR A 225 -3.94 -9.41 16.94
N ILE A 226 -4.49 -8.25 17.25
CA ILE A 226 -4.75 -7.17 16.29
C ILE A 226 -3.80 -6.01 16.59
N VAL A 227 -2.90 -5.73 15.63
CA VAL A 227 -1.93 -4.64 15.72
C VAL A 227 -2.44 -3.45 14.92
N GLY A 228 -2.53 -2.30 15.55
CA GLY A 228 -2.94 -1.06 14.93
C GLY A 228 -3.91 -0.23 15.76
N ASP A 229 -4.22 0.96 15.25
CA ASP A 229 -5.16 1.90 15.86
C ASP A 229 -6.08 2.50 14.79
N GLY A 230 -7.20 3.08 15.22
CA GLY A 230 -8.15 3.71 14.32
C GLY A 230 -9.52 3.94 14.91
N PRO A 231 -10.42 4.59 14.17
CA PRO A 231 -11.74 4.98 14.67
C PRO A 231 -12.62 3.80 15.11
N GLU A 232 -12.38 2.60 14.57
CA GLU A 232 -13.17 1.39 14.88
C GLU A 232 -12.70 0.68 16.16
N LYS A 233 -11.63 1.11 16.84
CA LYS A 233 -11.00 0.41 17.96
C LYS A 233 -11.99 0.03 19.06
N SER A 234 -12.76 0.99 19.56
CA SER A 234 -13.72 0.73 20.66
C SER A 234 -14.82 -0.24 20.26
N ARG A 235 -15.35 -0.13 19.03
CA ARG A 235 -16.36 -1.05 18.50
C ARG A 235 -15.80 -2.47 18.36
N LEU A 236 -14.59 -2.59 17.83
CA LEU A 236 -13.93 -3.88 17.62
C LEU A 236 -13.54 -4.54 18.94
N ALA A 237 -13.08 -3.77 19.95
CA ALA A 237 -12.77 -4.29 21.27
C ALA A 237 -14.03 -4.85 21.96
N ALA A 238 -15.15 -4.13 21.94
CA ALA A 238 -16.42 -4.61 22.47
C ALA A 238 -16.95 -5.86 21.72
N HIS A 239 -16.72 -5.91 20.39
CA HIS A 239 -17.08 -7.09 19.60
C HIS A 239 -16.24 -8.31 19.95
N ALA A 240 -14.90 -8.12 20.11
CA ALA A 240 -13.99 -9.19 20.52
C ALA A 240 -14.31 -9.71 21.94
N GLU A 241 -14.57 -8.83 22.90
CA GLU A 241 -14.99 -9.22 24.25
C GLU A 241 -16.22 -10.11 24.23
N LYS A 242 -17.25 -9.70 23.49
CA LYS A 242 -18.50 -10.46 23.36
C LYS A 242 -18.31 -11.83 22.68
N LYS A 243 -17.40 -11.92 21.71
CA LYS A 243 -17.25 -13.11 20.86
C LYS A 243 -16.19 -14.08 21.35
N LEU A 244 -15.10 -13.55 21.91
CA LEU A 244 -13.91 -14.32 22.29
C LEU A 244 -13.76 -14.45 23.81
N GLY A 245 -14.19 -13.47 24.60
CA GLY A 245 -14.08 -13.44 26.07
C GLY A 245 -12.65 -13.28 26.56
N SER A 246 -11.72 -14.12 26.10
CA SER A 246 -10.31 -14.12 26.48
C SER A 246 -9.39 -14.42 25.28
N ASP A 247 -8.09 -14.50 25.55
CA ASP A 247 -7.05 -14.89 24.57
C ASP A 247 -7.05 -14.05 23.29
N TYR A 248 -7.28 -12.74 23.44
CA TYR A 248 -7.10 -11.76 22.37
C TYR A 248 -6.43 -10.49 22.90
N ILE A 249 -5.71 -9.79 22.03
CA ILE A 249 -5.06 -8.51 22.36
C ILE A 249 -5.21 -7.54 21.20
N PHE A 250 -5.58 -6.29 21.53
CA PHE A 250 -5.37 -5.10 20.70
C PHE A 250 -4.13 -4.38 21.21
N THR A 251 -3.03 -4.44 20.48
CA THR A 251 -1.78 -3.82 20.92
C THR A 251 -1.78 -2.29 20.79
N GLY A 252 -2.71 -1.72 20.01
CA GLY A 252 -2.56 -0.36 19.51
C GLY A 252 -1.49 -0.28 18.41
N ALA A 253 -1.08 0.94 18.07
CA ALA A 253 0.01 1.17 17.13
C ALA A 253 1.34 0.76 17.74
N LEU A 254 2.11 -0.04 17.02
CA LEU A 254 3.48 -0.44 17.37
C LEU A 254 4.48 0.22 16.41
N SER A 255 5.76 0.20 16.79
CA SER A 255 6.84 0.51 15.84
C SER A 255 6.87 -0.51 14.70
N HIS A 256 7.45 -0.17 13.55
CA HIS A 256 7.55 -1.10 12.42
C HIS A 256 8.29 -2.38 12.81
N ALA A 257 9.44 -2.26 13.51
CA ALA A 257 10.22 -3.42 13.97
C ALA A 257 9.45 -4.32 14.96
N ASP A 258 8.66 -3.74 15.88
CA ASP A 258 7.83 -4.51 16.81
C ASP A 258 6.63 -5.16 16.08
N THR A 259 6.04 -4.47 15.11
CA THR A 259 4.99 -5.03 14.24
C THR A 259 5.51 -6.25 13.48
N LEU A 260 6.70 -6.16 12.88
CA LEU A 260 7.33 -7.29 12.20
C LEU A 260 7.63 -8.46 13.15
N ALA A 261 8.03 -8.17 14.41
CA ALA A 261 8.23 -9.22 15.42
C ALA A 261 6.93 -9.96 15.75
N VAL A 262 5.83 -9.23 15.93
CA VAL A 262 4.50 -9.82 16.16
C VAL A 262 4.05 -10.62 14.94
N MET A 263 4.18 -10.08 13.73
CA MET A 263 3.85 -10.80 12.49
C MET A 263 4.66 -12.09 12.37
N LYS A 264 5.98 -12.04 12.59
CA LYS A 264 6.86 -13.21 12.52
C LYS A 264 6.50 -14.30 13.54
N SER A 265 5.90 -13.92 14.66
CA SER A 265 5.47 -14.87 15.69
C SER A 265 4.14 -15.58 15.38
N ALA A 266 3.43 -15.19 14.32
CA ALA A 266 2.12 -15.72 13.98
C ALA A 266 2.18 -17.15 13.42
N ASP A 267 1.21 -17.98 13.84
CA ASP A 267 0.92 -19.27 13.18
C ASP A 267 0.07 -19.06 11.92
N ALA A 268 -0.69 -17.95 11.85
CA ALA A 268 -1.33 -17.45 10.64
C ALA A 268 -1.43 -15.91 10.68
N PHE A 269 -1.01 -15.26 9.60
CA PHE A 269 -1.25 -13.84 9.37
C PHE A 269 -2.50 -13.67 8.49
N VAL A 270 -3.42 -12.80 8.90
CA VAL A 270 -4.69 -12.57 8.18
C VAL A 270 -4.81 -11.13 7.73
N LEU A 271 -5.05 -10.92 6.43
CA LEU A 271 -5.45 -9.64 5.85
C LEU A 271 -6.83 -9.75 5.22
N ASN A 272 -7.87 -9.25 5.90
CA ASN A 272 -9.29 -9.40 5.50
C ASN A 272 -9.89 -8.14 4.86
N SER A 273 -9.09 -7.36 4.18
CA SER A 273 -9.49 -6.07 3.58
C SER A 273 -10.49 -6.25 2.43
N SER A 274 -11.36 -5.25 2.21
CA SER A 274 -12.19 -5.13 1.00
C SER A 274 -11.51 -4.33 -0.13
N TYR A 275 -10.40 -3.67 0.17
CA TYR A 275 -9.61 -2.91 -0.80
C TYR A 275 -8.13 -2.90 -0.44
N GLU A 276 -7.28 -3.22 -1.41
CA GLU A 276 -5.82 -3.05 -1.39
C GLU A 276 -5.32 -2.70 -2.80
N GLY A 277 -4.60 -1.60 -2.93
CA GLY A 277 -3.94 -1.24 -4.19
C GLY A 277 -2.78 -2.20 -4.51
N LEU A 278 -1.88 -2.37 -3.56
CA LEU A 278 -0.87 -3.43 -3.42
C LEU A 278 -0.51 -3.46 -1.93
N SER A 279 -0.73 -4.57 -1.26
CA SER A 279 -0.53 -4.66 0.19
C SER A 279 0.94 -4.83 0.57
N HIS A 280 1.54 -3.80 1.16
CA HIS A 280 2.88 -3.89 1.75
C HIS A 280 2.93 -4.93 2.89
N LEU A 281 1.86 -5.04 3.69
CA LEU A 281 1.79 -6.03 4.77
C LEU A 281 1.87 -7.48 4.25
N LEU A 282 1.27 -7.76 3.09
CA LEU A 282 1.43 -9.08 2.46
C LEU A 282 2.85 -9.33 1.99
N ILE A 283 3.51 -8.31 1.40
CA ILE A 283 4.89 -8.41 0.96
C ILE A 283 5.82 -8.60 2.18
N GLU A 284 5.59 -7.90 3.28
CA GLU A 284 6.30 -8.09 4.55
C GLU A 284 6.10 -9.50 5.11
N ALA A 285 4.85 -9.99 5.14
CA ALA A 285 4.54 -11.34 5.60
C ALA A 285 5.20 -12.42 4.71
N LEU A 286 5.20 -12.25 3.37
CA LEU A 286 5.94 -13.12 2.45
C LEU A 286 7.44 -13.14 2.79
N THR A 287 8.04 -11.96 2.99
CA THR A 287 9.48 -11.83 3.28
C THR A 287 9.85 -12.47 4.61
N LEU A 288 8.97 -12.37 5.61
CA LEU A 288 9.12 -13.03 6.90
C LEU A 288 8.91 -14.55 6.82
N GLY A 289 8.29 -15.06 5.76
CA GLY A 289 7.89 -16.44 5.60
C GLY A 289 6.76 -16.86 6.52
N VAL A 290 5.86 -15.93 6.86
CA VAL A 290 4.70 -16.19 7.71
C VAL A 290 3.59 -16.82 6.86
N PRO A 291 2.84 -17.82 7.38
CA PRO A 291 1.67 -18.36 6.68
C PRO A 291 0.58 -17.31 6.52
N ILE A 292 0.13 -17.07 5.28
CA ILE A 292 -0.75 -15.95 4.93
C ILE A 292 -2.13 -16.46 4.52
N ILE A 293 -3.17 -15.79 5.04
CA ILE A 293 -4.54 -15.84 4.52
C ILE A 293 -4.97 -14.41 4.20
N ALA A 294 -5.40 -14.15 2.97
CA ALA A 294 -5.85 -12.83 2.57
C ALA A 294 -7.17 -12.89 1.77
N THR A 295 -7.87 -11.77 1.68
CA THR A 295 -9.00 -11.64 0.78
C THR A 295 -8.55 -11.46 -0.67
N ARG A 296 -9.32 -12.01 -1.61
CA ARG A 296 -9.10 -11.91 -3.06
C ARG A 296 -9.61 -10.56 -3.59
N VAL A 297 -8.96 -9.47 -3.19
CA VAL A 297 -9.35 -8.11 -3.59
C VAL A 297 -8.16 -7.31 -4.09
N GLY A 298 -8.42 -6.36 -5.00
CA GLY A 298 -7.39 -5.45 -5.49
C GLY A 298 -6.13 -6.15 -5.98
N GLY A 299 -4.98 -5.68 -5.52
CA GLY A 299 -3.67 -6.25 -5.84
C GLY A 299 -3.26 -7.48 -5.02
N ASN A 300 -4.08 -7.97 -4.07
CA ASN A 300 -3.72 -9.15 -3.27
C ASN A 300 -3.45 -10.41 -4.11
N PRO A 301 -4.24 -10.72 -5.17
CA PRO A 301 -3.95 -11.87 -6.05
C PRO A 301 -2.63 -11.75 -6.84
N GLU A 302 -2.06 -10.55 -6.93
CA GLU A 302 -0.75 -10.34 -7.55
C GLU A 302 0.39 -10.62 -6.56
N VAL A 303 0.12 -10.48 -5.26
CA VAL A 303 1.09 -10.76 -4.19
C VAL A 303 1.07 -12.23 -3.80
N ILE A 304 -0.12 -12.83 -3.70
CA ILE A 304 -0.31 -14.22 -3.22
C ILE A 304 -0.69 -15.13 -4.37
N THR A 305 0.12 -16.16 -4.58
CA THR A 305 -0.18 -17.30 -5.45
C THR A 305 -0.83 -18.40 -4.60
N VAL A 306 -2.13 -18.63 -4.84
CA VAL A 306 -2.96 -19.55 -4.03
C VAL A 306 -2.32 -20.93 -3.94
N GLU A 307 -2.31 -21.51 -2.72
CA GLU A 307 -1.76 -22.86 -2.42
C GLU A 307 -0.22 -22.97 -2.60
N GLN A 308 0.44 -21.91 -3.06
CA GLN A 308 1.91 -21.90 -3.18
C GLN A 308 2.57 -21.10 -2.06
N ASP A 309 2.14 -19.86 -1.81
CA ASP A 309 2.73 -18.95 -0.84
C ASP A 309 1.71 -18.32 0.13
N GLY A 310 0.42 -18.67 -0.04
CA GLY A 310 -0.66 -18.27 0.86
C GLY A 310 -2.02 -18.80 0.41
N LEU A 311 -3.06 -18.43 1.15
CA LEU A 311 -4.44 -18.75 0.83
C LEU A 311 -5.22 -17.46 0.53
N LEU A 312 -6.12 -17.49 -0.46
CA LEU A 312 -7.04 -16.40 -0.77
C LEU A 312 -8.48 -16.84 -0.56
N VAL A 313 -9.24 -16.03 0.17
CA VAL A 313 -10.69 -16.21 0.40
C VAL A 313 -11.48 -15.08 -0.25
N SER A 314 -12.75 -15.30 -0.52
CA SER A 314 -13.62 -14.23 -1.03
C SER A 314 -13.86 -13.17 0.04
N GLU A 315 -13.99 -11.91 -0.38
CA GLU A 315 -14.40 -10.81 0.49
C GLU A 315 -15.75 -11.11 1.16
N GLY A 316 -15.86 -10.81 2.47
CA GLY A 316 -17.10 -11.00 3.22
C GLY A 316 -17.43 -12.47 3.56
N ASP A 317 -16.70 -13.45 3.05
CA ASP A 317 -16.91 -14.88 3.34
C ASP A 317 -16.22 -15.30 4.64
N THR A 318 -16.78 -14.87 5.78
CA THR A 318 -16.28 -15.25 7.11
C THR A 318 -16.24 -16.78 7.32
N PRO A 319 -17.22 -17.57 6.82
CA PRO A 319 -17.10 -19.04 6.83
C PRO A 319 -15.89 -19.58 6.10
N ALA A 320 -15.57 -19.07 4.90
CA ALA A 320 -14.38 -19.48 4.17
C ALA A 320 -13.08 -19.08 4.90
N LEU A 321 -13.06 -17.89 5.50
CA LEU A 321 -11.94 -17.44 6.32
C LEU A 321 -11.72 -18.37 7.51
N ALA A 322 -12.79 -18.79 8.22
CA ALA A 322 -12.71 -19.72 9.33
C ALA A 322 -12.18 -21.11 8.89
N ARG A 323 -12.63 -21.62 7.74
CA ARG A 323 -12.12 -22.88 7.18
C ARG A 323 -10.64 -22.78 6.80
N ALA A 324 -10.24 -21.66 6.18
CA ALA A 324 -8.83 -21.42 5.82
C ALA A 324 -7.95 -21.33 7.08
N LEU A 325 -8.42 -20.66 8.14
CA LEU A 325 -7.76 -20.64 9.44
C LEU A 325 -7.64 -22.03 10.04
N ALA A 326 -8.74 -22.80 10.12
CA ALA A 326 -8.73 -24.16 10.66
C ALA A 326 -7.68 -25.01 9.94
N ARG A 327 -7.69 -25.01 8.61
CA ARG A 327 -6.70 -25.73 7.79
C ARG A 327 -5.27 -25.27 8.08
N MET A 328 -5.03 -23.95 8.10
CA MET A 328 -3.71 -23.38 8.34
C MET A 328 -3.16 -23.68 9.73
N LEU A 329 -4.02 -23.69 10.75
CA LEU A 329 -3.58 -23.89 12.12
C LEU A 329 -3.36 -25.37 12.49
N VAL A 330 -4.03 -26.30 11.83
CA VAL A 330 -3.89 -27.76 12.06
C VAL A 330 -2.76 -28.34 11.22
N ASP A 331 -2.64 -27.98 9.96
CA ASP A 331 -1.68 -28.55 9.01
C ASP A 331 -0.32 -27.86 9.11
N THR A 332 0.60 -28.46 9.90
CA THR A 332 1.96 -27.93 10.08
C THR A 332 2.82 -28.05 8.81
N GLU A 333 2.59 -29.06 7.98
CA GLU A 333 3.32 -29.25 6.72
C GLU A 333 2.92 -28.19 5.71
N LEU A 334 1.61 -27.89 5.62
CA LEU A 334 1.10 -26.79 4.81
C LEU A 334 1.76 -25.45 5.21
N ARG A 335 1.78 -25.14 6.52
CA ARG A 335 2.42 -23.93 7.01
C ARG A 335 3.88 -23.83 6.63
N ALA A 336 4.64 -24.90 6.86
CA ALA A 336 6.07 -24.95 6.53
C ALA A 336 6.31 -24.75 5.03
N ARG A 337 5.53 -25.42 4.19
CA ARG A 337 5.62 -25.34 2.73
C ARG A 337 5.28 -23.94 2.22
N LEU A 338 4.15 -23.37 2.67
CA LEU A 338 3.72 -22.02 2.27
C LEU A 338 4.73 -20.97 2.72
N GLY A 339 5.22 -21.04 3.96
CA GLY A 339 6.22 -20.10 4.48
C GLY A 339 7.56 -20.16 3.75
N ALA A 340 8.02 -21.34 3.35
CA ALA A 340 9.23 -21.48 2.55
C ALA A 340 9.06 -20.87 1.15
N ARG A 341 7.93 -21.13 0.49
CA ARG A 341 7.62 -20.57 -0.83
C ARG A 341 7.40 -19.06 -0.78
N ALA A 342 6.78 -18.55 0.30
CA ALA A 342 6.57 -17.12 0.51
C ALA A 342 7.87 -16.32 0.39
N LYS A 343 8.97 -16.79 1.02
CA LYS A 343 10.29 -16.13 0.94
C LYS A 343 10.85 -16.06 -0.47
N GLU A 344 10.63 -17.08 -1.28
CA GLU A 344 11.04 -17.06 -2.69
C GLU A 344 10.19 -16.08 -3.50
N SER A 345 8.87 -16.09 -3.29
CA SER A 345 7.95 -15.18 -3.96
C SER A 345 8.22 -13.71 -3.61
N ALA A 346 8.68 -13.44 -2.39
CA ALA A 346 9.02 -12.08 -1.95
C ALA A 346 10.14 -11.43 -2.77
N LYS A 347 11.06 -12.20 -3.39
CA LYS A 347 12.19 -11.68 -4.17
C LYS A 347 11.76 -10.75 -5.31
N ARG A 348 10.58 -10.96 -5.91
CA ARG A 348 10.02 -10.10 -6.98
C ARG A 348 9.65 -8.70 -6.50
N PHE A 349 9.49 -8.51 -5.18
CA PHE A 349 9.22 -7.23 -4.54
C PHE A 349 10.47 -6.62 -3.88
N SER A 350 11.66 -7.00 -4.34
CA SER A 350 12.91 -6.49 -3.80
C SER A 350 13.16 -5.04 -4.21
N THR A 351 13.90 -4.32 -3.36
CA THR A 351 14.35 -2.96 -3.64
C THR A 351 15.14 -2.89 -4.95
N GLU A 352 15.99 -3.88 -5.20
CA GLU A 352 16.80 -3.96 -6.42
C GLU A 352 15.93 -4.09 -7.67
N ALA A 353 14.92 -4.96 -7.68
CA ALA A 353 13.99 -5.12 -8.79
C ALA A 353 13.22 -3.82 -9.08
N MET A 354 12.71 -3.17 -8.02
CA MET A 354 12.00 -1.91 -8.14
C MET A 354 12.90 -0.79 -8.70
N LEU A 355 14.10 -0.62 -8.14
CA LEU A 355 15.04 0.43 -8.57
C LEU A 355 15.50 0.21 -10.01
N SER A 356 15.76 -1.03 -10.42
CA SER A 356 16.15 -1.37 -11.78
C SER A 356 15.03 -1.04 -12.77
N ALA A 357 13.76 -1.39 -12.44
CA ALA A 357 12.62 -1.08 -13.29
C ALA A 357 12.37 0.44 -13.40
N VAL A 358 12.44 1.17 -12.28
CA VAL A 358 12.31 2.64 -12.29
C VAL A 358 13.44 3.29 -13.09
N SER A 359 14.68 2.86 -12.89
CA SER A 359 15.85 3.37 -13.61
C SER A 359 15.69 3.17 -15.12
N GLN A 360 15.32 1.95 -15.56
CA GLN A 360 15.11 1.65 -16.97
C GLN A 360 14.01 2.52 -17.57
N LEU A 361 12.85 2.63 -16.91
CA LEU A 361 11.76 3.48 -17.37
C LEU A 361 12.19 4.95 -17.53
N MET A 362 12.94 5.49 -16.54
CA MET A 362 13.37 6.88 -16.59
C MET A 362 14.39 7.13 -17.69
N LEU A 363 15.29 6.19 -17.96
CA LEU A 363 16.23 6.26 -19.08
C LEU A 363 15.49 6.22 -20.42
N ASP A 364 14.48 5.37 -20.57
CA ASP A 364 13.68 5.26 -21.81
C ASP A 364 12.84 6.51 -22.07
N VAL A 365 12.33 7.15 -21.03
CA VAL A 365 11.56 8.41 -21.11
C VAL A 365 12.41 9.58 -21.59
N VAL A 366 13.71 9.58 -21.31
CA VAL A 366 14.64 10.69 -21.67
C VAL A 366 15.31 10.46 -23.02
N ARG A 367 15.37 9.21 -23.50
CA ARG A 367 15.92 8.92 -24.83
C ARG A 367 15.10 9.63 -25.91
N PRO A 368 15.76 10.29 -26.91
CA PRO A 368 15.03 10.84 -28.04
C PRO A 368 14.27 9.72 -28.75
N THR A 369 12.98 9.91 -28.98
CA THR A 369 12.23 9.08 -29.94
C THR A 369 12.81 9.44 -31.36
N HIS A 370 13.53 8.49 -31.94
CA HIS A 370 13.97 8.57 -33.33
C HIS A 370 12.78 8.54 -34.28
#